data_f8ab18c5d62c6180df85ad14ee859745
#
_entry.id   f8ab18c5d62c6180df85ad14ee859745
#
_cell.length_a   1.000
_cell.length_b   1.000
_cell.length_c   1.000
_cell.angle_alpha   90.00
_cell.angle_beta   90.00
_cell.angle_gamma   90.00
#
_symmetry.space_group_name_H-M   'P 1'
#
loop_
_entity.id
_entity.type
_entity.pdbx_description
1 polymer ?
#
loop_
_entity_poly.entity_id
_entity_poly.type
_entity_poly.pdbx_seq_one_letter_code
_entity_poly.pdbx_strand_id
1 'polypeptide(L)'
;NGRLLAGQKTVYEIGIDLNTVTDPHAIAFAVSRELGLNYDQLINVIQSPPEGLSYLVLADFVDAQKALNLQELKRALQEQAATGTTGGLTGLQFKSHPQRSYPENALASNILGFVNREGKGYFGIEENYDNLLAGNAVRVLIPTDPNKAYEIPHVPDGTTMILTINRDLQAAAEDILDNALLEYGAQDGTIVIMNPKTGELLAIAVSRRMNLNNFWNYDTVYNNATEFNPAISKTYEPGSVLKILTMAAALDTNTVTPNTTYLDTGAVLIGGVTIQNWDRNPWGVQNMVGCLQHSLNVCMVNLATQMGANNFYTYMDAFGLGHLTGIDLAGESAGRLKIPGDADWYPVDLGTNSFGQGVAVTPIQMMAAVSAVANDGRMVTPHVLFGMVRDGRQYDVPAQFAGTPISAQTADTLTEMLALSLESEASLALVPGYRIAGKTGTAEIPVNGFYDISQTNASFIGWGPIDDPQFMIYVWLEKPTVSPWGAETAAPVFSEMAQKTVILLDIPPDFIRQQIASQ
;
A
#
# COMPACT_ATOMS: atom_id res chain seq x y z
N ASN A 1 7.62 -16.72 -3.55
CA ASN A 1 8.65 -16.86 -4.59
C ASN A 1 10.09 -16.71 -4.05
N GLY A 2 10.27 -16.47 -2.72
CA GLY A 2 11.59 -16.42 -2.06
C GLY A 2 12.53 -15.31 -2.57
N ARG A 3 12.00 -14.23 -3.16
CA ARG A 3 12.81 -13.08 -3.59
C ARG A 3 13.09 -12.14 -2.43
N LEU A 4 14.34 -11.69 -2.32
CA LEU A 4 14.77 -10.77 -1.27
C LEU A 4 14.29 -9.35 -1.60
N LEU A 5 13.43 -8.78 -0.76
CA LEU A 5 12.97 -7.39 -0.88
C LEU A 5 13.78 -6.45 0.02
N ALA A 6 14.19 -6.91 1.18
CA ALA A 6 15.06 -6.18 2.10
C ALA A 6 16.04 -7.14 2.76
N GLY A 7 17.28 -6.71 2.91
CA GLY A 7 18.36 -7.50 3.50
C GLY A 7 19.37 -6.61 4.19
N GLN A 8 20.48 -7.19 4.63
CA GLN A 8 21.57 -6.47 5.26
C GLN A 8 22.83 -6.61 4.42
N LYS A 9 23.55 -5.52 4.24
CA LYS A 9 24.87 -5.50 3.59
C LYS A 9 25.88 -4.79 4.46
N THR A 10 27.14 -5.15 4.32
CA THR A 10 28.25 -4.43 4.95
C THR A 10 28.62 -3.22 4.11
N VAL A 11 28.66 -2.06 4.74
CA VAL A 11 29.19 -0.81 4.17
C VAL A 11 30.28 -0.26 5.08
N TYR A 12 30.97 0.77 4.60
CA TYR A 12 32.10 1.34 5.30
C TYR A 12 31.93 2.85 5.50
N GLU A 13 32.19 3.30 6.72
CA GLU A 13 32.58 4.68 7.00
C GLU A 13 34.07 4.85 6.66
N ILE A 14 34.36 5.81 5.78
CA ILE A 14 35.72 6.21 5.44
C ILE A 14 36.00 7.54 6.11
N GLY A 15 36.91 7.52 7.05
CA GLY A 15 37.31 8.70 7.81
C GLY A 15 38.84 8.85 7.89
N ILE A 16 39.28 9.92 8.52
CA ILE A 16 40.69 10.19 8.76
C ILE A 16 40.93 10.49 10.24
N ASP A 17 42.01 9.96 10.75
CA ASP A 17 42.61 10.40 12.01
C ASP A 17 43.56 11.58 11.74
N LEU A 18 43.08 12.78 12.08
CA LEU A 18 43.77 14.04 11.81
C LEU A 18 45.14 14.15 12.48
N ASN A 19 45.38 13.40 13.57
CA ASN A 19 46.66 13.41 14.26
C ASN A 19 47.75 12.61 13.51
N THR A 20 47.36 11.73 12.58
CA THR A 20 48.26 10.82 11.88
C THR A 20 48.37 11.08 10.38
N VAL A 21 47.60 12.04 9.85
CA VAL A 21 47.64 12.43 8.43
C VAL A 21 48.98 13.01 8.06
N THR A 22 49.63 12.40 7.06
CA THR A 22 50.93 12.85 6.55
C THR A 22 50.82 13.53 5.19
N ASP A 23 49.86 13.12 4.36
CA ASP A 23 49.64 13.67 3.03
C ASP A 23 48.16 13.88 2.75
N PRO A 24 47.59 15.07 3.07
CA PRO A 24 46.18 15.39 2.80
C PRO A 24 45.80 15.32 1.32
N HIS A 25 46.72 15.69 0.41
CA HIS A 25 46.47 15.71 -1.02
C HIS A 25 46.35 14.30 -1.59
N ALA A 26 47.21 13.36 -1.19
CA ALA A 26 47.12 11.96 -1.57
C ALA A 26 45.82 11.33 -1.12
N ILE A 27 45.39 11.60 0.13
CA ILE A 27 44.08 11.11 0.66
C ILE A 27 42.92 11.69 -0.13
N ALA A 28 42.86 13.01 -0.31
CA ALA A 28 41.79 13.67 -1.04
C ALA A 28 41.69 13.17 -2.48
N PHE A 29 42.84 12.96 -3.15
CA PHE A 29 42.88 12.43 -4.52
C PHE A 29 42.37 10.98 -4.60
N ALA A 30 42.85 10.11 -3.74
CA ALA A 30 42.47 8.71 -3.72
C ALA A 30 40.95 8.54 -3.45
N VAL A 31 40.44 9.25 -2.43
CA VAL A 31 39.03 9.22 -2.05
C VAL A 31 38.14 9.84 -3.14
N SER A 32 38.56 10.99 -3.69
CA SER A 32 37.83 11.63 -4.82
C SER A 32 37.72 10.69 -6.02
N ARG A 33 38.82 10.08 -6.43
CA ARG A 33 38.89 9.19 -7.58
C ARG A 33 38.03 7.94 -7.41
N GLU A 34 38.11 7.28 -6.24
CA GLU A 34 37.40 6.02 -6.00
C GLU A 34 35.91 6.22 -5.71
N LEU A 35 35.55 7.30 -5.02
CA LEU A 35 34.18 7.55 -4.59
C LEU A 35 33.42 8.52 -5.50
N GLY A 36 34.12 9.25 -6.39
CA GLY A 36 33.50 10.28 -7.24
C GLY A 36 33.19 11.58 -6.49
N LEU A 37 33.82 11.83 -5.34
CA LEU A 37 33.63 13.03 -4.55
C LEU A 37 34.45 14.21 -5.08
N ASN A 38 34.03 15.44 -4.76
CA ASN A 38 34.75 16.63 -5.19
C ASN A 38 36.08 16.77 -4.44
N TYR A 39 37.19 16.82 -5.18
CA TYR A 39 38.54 16.93 -4.65
C TYR A 39 38.75 18.20 -3.84
N ASP A 40 38.28 19.36 -4.34
CA ASP A 40 38.52 20.66 -3.67
C ASP A 40 37.77 20.75 -2.35
N GLN A 41 36.60 20.16 -2.27
CA GLN A 41 35.85 20.06 -1.01
C GLN A 41 36.58 19.14 -0.01
N LEU A 42 37.04 17.99 -0.44
CA LEU A 42 37.76 17.05 0.41
C LEU A 42 39.06 17.67 0.97
N ILE A 43 39.88 18.28 0.10
CA ILE A 43 41.13 18.86 0.55
C ILE A 43 40.93 20.03 1.51
N ASN A 44 39.92 20.88 1.25
CA ASN A 44 39.59 21.99 2.14
C ASN A 44 39.18 21.51 3.54
N VAL A 45 38.33 20.48 3.64
CA VAL A 45 37.89 19.95 4.94
C VAL A 45 39.03 19.24 5.69
N ILE A 46 39.91 18.54 4.96
CA ILE A 46 41.08 17.86 5.57
C ILE A 46 42.11 18.86 6.10
N GLN A 47 42.36 19.95 5.36
CA GLN A 47 43.36 20.98 5.73
C GLN A 47 42.83 21.98 6.76
N SER A 48 41.53 22.21 6.81
CA SER A 48 40.90 23.15 7.72
C SER A 48 39.73 22.48 8.47
N PRO A 49 40.01 21.43 9.28
CA PRO A 49 38.98 20.75 10.04
C PRO A 49 38.38 21.66 11.12
N PRO A 50 37.13 21.44 11.56
CA PRO A 50 36.57 22.12 12.72
C PRO A 50 37.46 21.94 13.97
N GLU A 51 37.55 23.01 14.80
CA GLU A 51 38.38 22.97 16.01
C GLU A 51 38.00 21.83 16.97
N GLY A 52 39.00 21.14 17.50
CA GLY A 52 38.84 20.09 18.51
C GLY A 52 38.48 18.70 17.94
N LEU A 53 38.41 18.53 16.62
CA LEU A 53 38.23 17.21 16.03
C LEU A 53 39.57 16.47 15.91
N SER A 54 39.60 15.22 16.37
CA SER A 54 40.72 14.28 16.12
C SER A 54 40.40 13.30 14.98
N TYR A 55 39.13 13.14 14.63
CA TYR A 55 38.65 12.24 13.59
C TYR A 55 37.61 12.94 12.71
N LEU A 56 37.75 12.80 11.40
CA LEU A 56 36.87 13.40 10.41
C LEU A 56 36.33 12.33 9.48
N VAL A 57 35.00 12.22 9.34
CA VAL A 57 34.34 11.35 8.36
C VAL A 57 34.37 12.02 6.99
N LEU A 58 34.96 11.37 5.99
CA LEU A 58 35.00 11.84 4.60
C LEU A 58 33.81 11.31 3.78
N ALA A 59 33.42 10.06 4.01
CA ALA A 59 32.28 9.42 3.38
C ALA A 59 31.72 8.32 4.28
N ASP A 60 30.42 8.11 4.20
CA ASP A 60 29.74 7.02 4.87
C ASP A 60 28.90 6.23 3.87
N PHE A 61 28.42 5.04 4.27
CA PHE A 61 27.68 4.10 3.41
C PHE A 61 28.45 3.70 2.13
N VAL A 62 29.77 3.70 2.20
CA VAL A 62 30.61 3.33 1.07
C VAL A 62 30.50 1.82 0.82
N ASP A 63 30.28 1.46 -0.44
CA ASP A 63 30.23 0.06 -0.88
C ASP A 63 31.51 -0.69 -0.52
N ALA A 64 31.36 -1.96 -0.11
CA ALA A 64 32.47 -2.78 0.36
C ALA A 64 33.58 -2.91 -0.69
N GLN A 65 33.26 -3.01 -1.98
CA GLN A 65 34.29 -3.12 -3.03
C GLN A 65 35.12 -1.85 -3.16
N LYS A 66 34.47 -0.68 -3.11
CA LYS A 66 35.19 0.61 -3.14
C LYS A 66 36.07 0.81 -1.91
N ALA A 67 35.58 0.41 -0.74
CA ALA A 67 36.37 0.45 0.49
C ALA A 67 37.58 -0.49 0.41
N LEU A 68 37.40 -1.70 -0.13
CA LEU A 68 38.50 -2.65 -0.34
C LEU A 68 39.52 -2.10 -1.33
N ASN A 69 39.12 -1.49 -2.43
CA ASN A 69 40.05 -0.86 -3.39
C ASN A 69 40.92 0.20 -2.72
N LEU A 70 40.34 1.05 -1.86
CA LEU A 70 41.09 2.05 -1.11
C LEU A 70 42.02 1.43 -0.04
N GLN A 71 41.59 0.32 0.59
CA GLN A 71 42.42 -0.42 1.54
C GLN A 71 43.64 -1.05 0.84
N GLU A 72 43.43 -1.65 -0.31
CA GLU A 72 44.52 -2.23 -1.13
C GLU A 72 45.48 -1.15 -1.60
N LEU A 73 44.97 0.00 -2.09
CA LEU A 73 45.80 1.13 -2.47
C LEU A 73 46.63 1.64 -1.27
N LYS A 74 46.00 1.78 -0.07
CA LYS A 74 46.70 2.18 1.16
C LYS A 74 47.82 1.21 1.48
N ARG A 75 47.56 -0.11 1.41
CA ARG A 75 48.57 -1.14 1.68
C ARG A 75 49.74 -1.07 0.69
N ALA A 76 49.42 -0.99 -0.63
CA ALA A 76 50.45 -0.90 -1.67
C ALA A 76 51.39 0.33 -1.50
N LEU A 77 50.79 1.49 -1.16
CA LEU A 77 51.59 2.71 -0.89
C LEU A 77 52.42 2.59 0.39
N GLN A 78 51.92 1.92 1.44
CA GLN A 78 52.71 1.65 2.65
C GLN A 78 53.90 0.72 2.40
N GLU A 79 53.72 -0.32 1.58
CA GLU A 79 54.80 -1.21 1.15
C GLU A 79 55.89 -0.45 0.33
N GLN A 80 55.46 0.46 -0.55
CA GLN A 80 56.37 1.33 -1.30
C GLN A 80 57.08 2.34 -0.41
N ALA A 81 56.41 2.94 0.58
CA ALA A 81 57.03 3.87 1.54
C ALA A 81 58.11 3.21 2.38
N ALA A 82 57.98 1.92 2.70
CA ALA A 82 59.03 1.15 3.39
C ALA A 82 60.34 1.03 2.57
N THR A 83 60.27 1.28 1.25
CA THR A 83 61.44 1.32 0.34
C THR A 83 61.99 2.71 0.06
N GLY A 84 61.51 3.76 0.77
CA GLY A 84 62.05 5.13 0.74
C GLY A 84 61.24 6.16 -0.07
N THR A 85 60.03 5.86 -0.52
CA THR A 85 59.14 6.80 -1.22
C THR A 85 58.27 7.54 -0.19
N THR A 86 58.22 8.87 -0.27
CA THR A 86 57.38 9.71 0.60
C THR A 86 55.98 9.89 -0.01
N GLY A 87 54.96 9.77 0.78
CA GLY A 87 53.55 9.97 0.42
C GLY A 87 52.74 8.70 0.61
N GLY A 88 51.57 8.81 1.21
CA GLY A 88 50.73 7.65 1.46
C GLY A 88 49.39 8.02 2.04
N LEU A 89 48.52 7.03 2.22
CA LEU A 89 47.20 7.21 2.81
C LEU A 89 47.23 7.00 4.33
N THR A 90 48.33 7.45 4.99
CA THR A 90 48.43 7.38 6.46
C THR A 90 47.38 8.27 7.09
N GLY A 91 46.68 7.75 8.11
CA GLY A 91 45.56 8.43 8.75
C GLY A 91 44.19 8.02 8.17
N LEU A 92 44.13 7.49 6.96
CA LEU A 92 42.86 7.01 6.40
C LEU A 92 42.39 5.78 7.18
N GLN A 93 41.12 5.80 7.64
CA GLN A 93 40.51 4.77 8.46
C GLN A 93 39.28 4.20 7.75
N PHE A 94 38.98 2.93 8.01
CA PHE A 94 37.85 2.20 7.45
C PHE A 94 37.09 1.50 8.58
N LYS A 95 35.84 1.88 8.82
CA LYS A 95 34.99 1.24 9.82
C LYS A 95 33.81 0.58 9.10
N SER A 96 33.77 -0.74 9.19
CA SER A 96 32.62 -1.49 8.65
C SER A 96 31.43 -1.38 9.59
N HIS A 97 30.23 -1.22 8.99
CA HIS A 97 28.99 -1.30 9.72
C HIS A 97 27.88 -1.90 8.83
N PRO A 98 26.85 -2.53 9.42
CA PRO A 98 25.72 -3.04 8.66
C PRO A 98 24.84 -1.88 8.16
N GLN A 99 24.28 -2.04 6.96
CA GLN A 99 23.26 -1.18 6.39
C GLN A 99 22.11 -2.03 5.88
N ARG A 100 20.87 -1.59 6.11
CA ARG A 100 19.70 -2.16 5.44
C ARG A 100 19.78 -1.89 3.95
N SER A 101 19.51 -2.88 3.13
CA SER A 101 19.60 -2.83 1.68
C SER A 101 18.31 -3.33 1.04
N TYR A 102 17.86 -2.63 0.02
CA TYR A 102 16.63 -2.89 -0.72
C TYR A 102 16.98 -3.16 -2.18
N PRO A 103 17.18 -4.43 -2.58
CA PRO A 103 17.67 -4.79 -3.93
C PRO A 103 16.79 -4.29 -5.07
N GLU A 104 15.48 -4.19 -4.82
CA GLU A 104 14.49 -3.73 -5.82
C GLU A 104 14.30 -2.19 -5.79
N ASN A 105 15.10 -1.45 -5.03
CA ASN A 105 15.10 0.02 -4.91
C ASN A 105 13.77 0.63 -4.49
N ALA A 106 12.88 0.99 -5.44
CA ALA A 106 11.61 1.65 -5.18
C ALA A 106 10.41 0.69 -5.17
N LEU A 107 10.58 -0.55 -5.66
CA LEU A 107 9.49 -1.53 -5.72
C LEU A 107 8.98 -1.84 -4.31
N ALA A 108 7.67 -1.77 -4.12
CA ALA A 108 7.00 -1.99 -2.83
C ALA A 108 7.50 -1.06 -1.70
N SER A 109 8.07 0.10 -2.04
CA SER A 109 8.67 1.00 -1.04
C SER A 109 7.70 1.38 0.06
N ASN A 110 6.44 1.63 -0.27
CA ASN A 110 5.39 2.06 0.66
C ASN A 110 4.86 0.93 1.55
N ILE A 111 5.13 -0.32 1.19
CA ILE A 111 4.86 -1.51 2.01
C ILE A 111 6.04 -1.76 2.96
N LEU A 112 7.25 -1.69 2.43
CA LEU A 112 8.46 -2.01 3.19
C LEU A 112 8.77 -0.96 4.24
N GLY A 113 8.78 0.32 3.87
CA GLY A 113 9.40 1.35 4.70
C GLY A 113 10.92 1.31 4.61
N PHE A 114 11.61 2.03 5.47
CA PHE A 114 13.08 2.06 5.47
C PHE A 114 13.66 2.08 6.88
N VAL A 115 14.93 1.69 7.00
CA VAL A 115 15.72 1.80 8.22
C VAL A 115 16.68 2.96 8.08
N ASN A 116 16.67 3.88 9.06
CA ASN A 116 17.52 5.05 9.07
C ASN A 116 18.97 4.71 9.50
N ARG A 117 19.80 5.75 9.61
CA ARG A 117 21.22 5.62 9.99
C ARG A 117 21.42 5.06 11.40
N GLU A 118 20.51 5.33 12.32
CA GLU A 118 20.51 4.85 13.70
C GLU A 118 20.03 3.41 13.84
N GLY A 119 19.62 2.76 12.73
CA GLY A 119 19.12 1.39 12.73
C GLY A 119 17.65 1.29 13.12
N LYS A 120 16.88 2.41 13.09
CA LYS A 120 15.46 2.44 13.42
C LYS A 120 14.62 2.37 12.15
N GLY A 121 13.58 1.53 12.17
CA GLY A 121 12.58 1.41 11.12
C GLY A 121 11.60 2.58 11.08
N TYR A 122 11.25 3.01 9.87
CA TYR A 122 10.27 4.04 9.58
C TYR A 122 9.32 3.57 8.48
N PHE A 123 8.03 3.72 8.74
CA PHE A 123 6.92 3.35 7.86
C PHE A 123 6.83 1.83 7.58
N GLY A 124 5.68 1.42 7.07
CA GLY A 124 5.44 0.06 6.57
C GLY A 124 5.83 -1.05 7.54
N ILE A 125 6.43 -2.10 6.98
CA ILE A 125 6.92 -3.29 7.70
C ILE A 125 8.10 -2.94 8.60
N GLU A 126 9.03 -2.12 8.14
CA GLU A 126 10.24 -1.77 8.91
C GLU A 126 9.88 -1.07 10.22
N GLU A 127 8.85 -0.22 10.25
CA GLU A 127 8.37 0.42 11.48
C GLU A 127 7.51 -0.52 12.33
N ASN A 128 6.54 -1.19 11.69
CA ASN A 128 5.56 -2.02 12.41
C ASN A 128 6.24 -3.18 13.14
N TYR A 129 7.28 -3.73 12.56
CA TYR A 129 8.02 -4.88 13.07
C TYR A 129 9.47 -4.58 13.48
N ASP A 130 9.81 -3.30 13.71
CA ASP A 130 11.17 -2.85 14.04
C ASP A 130 11.80 -3.70 15.15
N ASN A 131 11.08 -3.93 16.25
CA ASN A 131 11.57 -4.74 17.38
C ASN A 131 11.92 -6.20 17.03
N LEU A 132 11.27 -6.78 16.02
CA LEU A 132 11.52 -8.15 15.58
C LEU A 132 12.63 -8.20 14.54
N LEU A 133 12.63 -7.23 13.60
CA LEU A 133 13.62 -7.13 12.53
C LEU A 133 15.00 -6.72 13.04
N ALA A 134 15.05 -5.77 13.95
CA ALA A 134 16.32 -5.29 14.54
C ALA A 134 16.97 -6.33 15.48
N GLY A 135 16.18 -7.27 16.03
CA GLY A 135 16.66 -8.19 17.05
C GLY A 135 17.00 -7.49 18.37
N ASN A 136 17.78 -8.15 19.20
CA ASN A 136 18.18 -7.62 20.51
C ASN A 136 19.61 -7.11 20.47
N ALA A 137 19.84 -5.87 20.86
CA ALA A 137 21.18 -5.33 21.02
C ALA A 137 21.91 -6.05 22.18
N VAL A 138 23.08 -6.61 21.90
CA VAL A 138 23.91 -7.32 22.89
C VAL A 138 25.24 -6.58 23.04
N ARG A 139 25.69 -6.41 24.28
CA ARG A 139 27.07 -5.95 24.54
C ARG A 139 27.99 -7.16 24.61
N VAL A 140 28.93 -7.23 23.70
CA VAL A 140 29.91 -8.32 23.62
C VAL A 140 31.28 -7.78 24.01
N LEU A 141 31.97 -8.46 24.93
CA LEU A 141 33.39 -8.22 25.20
C LEU A 141 34.20 -8.95 24.14
N ILE A 142 34.92 -8.19 23.33
CA ILE A 142 35.79 -8.74 22.30
C ILE A 142 37.17 -8.94 22.92
N PRO A 143 37.75 -10.15 22.86
CA PRO A 143 39.11 -10.39 23.28
C PRO A 143 40.09 -9.51 22.50
N THR A 144 41.05 -8.91 23.17
CA THR A 144 42.12 -8.11 22.51
C THR A 144 43.15 -9.01 21.84
N ASP A 145 43.17 -10.30 22.14
CA ASP A 145 44.06 -11.30 21.53
C ASP A 145 43.39 -11.85 20.23
N PRO A 146 43.98 -11.62 19.04
CA PRO A 146 43.42 -12.12 17.77
C PRO A 146 43.28 -13.64 17.72
N ASN A 147 44.06 -14.38 18.48
CA ASN A 147 43.95 -15.85 18.54
C ASN A 147 42.69 -16.34 19.26
N LYS A 148 42.00 -15.45 19.95
CA LYS A 148 40.75 -15.73 20.65
C LYS A 148 39.52 -15.21 19.93
N ALA A 149 39.64 -14.89 18.66
CA ALA A 149 38.51 -14.44 17.85
C ALA A 149 37.33 -15.43 17.82
N TYR A 150 37.57 -16.72 18.01
CA TYR A 150 36.55 -17.78 18.12
C TYR A 150 35.74 -17.68 19.43
N GLU A 151 36.19 -16.94 20.43
CA GLU A 151 35.48 -16.71 21.70
C GLU A 151 34.41 -15.61 21.59
N ILE A 152 34.32 -14.89 20.44
CA ILE A 152 33.31 -13.85 20.23
C ILE A 152 31.95 -14.54 20.16
N PRO A 153 30.99 -14.25 21.06
CA PRO A 153 29.69 -14.84 21.04
C PRO A 153 28.93 -14.50 19.73
N HIS A 154 28.22 -15.46 19.18
CA HIS A 154 27.31 -15.20 18.07
C HIS A 154 26.17 -14.31 18.57
N VAL A 155 25.97 -13.16 17.93
CA VAL A 155 24.81 -12.30 18.17
C VAL A 155 23.67 -12.84 17.30
N PRO A 156 22.52 -13.21 17.89
CA PRO A 156 21.40 -13.70 17.11
C PRO A 156 20.92 -12.62 16.11
N ASP A 157 20.67 -13.06 14.90
CA ASP A 157 20.05 -12.21 13.86
C ASP A 157 18.62 -11.82 14.25
N GLY A 158 18.12 -10.72 13.69
CA GLY A 158 16.71 -10.38 13.75
C GLY A 158 15.84 -11.42 13.03
N THR A 159 14.54 -11.36 13.24
CA THR A 159 13.57 -12.25 12.61
C THR A 159 13.50 -11.98 11.10
N THR A 160 13.57 -13.03 10.28
CA THR A 160 13.27 -12.92 8.85
C THR A 160 11.76 -12.97 8.63
N MET A 161 11.22 -12.05 7.87
CA MET A 161 9.80 -11.98 7.53
C MET A 161 9.56 -12.46 6.11
N ILE A 162 8.51 -13.27 5.92
CA ILE A 162 8.01 -13.71 4.63
C ILE A 162 6.72 -12.95 4.38
N LEU A 163 6.68 -12.18 3.28
CA LEU A 163 5.53 -11.36 2.94
C LEU A 163 4.58 -12.08 1.99
N THR A 164 3.31 -11.70 2.03
CA THR A 164 2.27 -12.15 1.08
C THR A 164 2.43 -11.54 -0.30
N ILE A 165 3.24 -10.48 -0.40
CA ILE A 165 3.44 -9.69 -1.62
C ILE A 165 4.00 -10.57 -2.74
N ASN A 166 3.27 -10.61 -3.84
CA ASN A 166 3.76 -11.20 -5.08
C ASN A 166 4.55 -10.15 -5.85
N ARG A 167 5.86 -10.34 -5.96
CA ARG A 167 6.77 -9.36 -6.59
C ARG A 167 6.35 -8.98 -8.01
N ASP A 168 5.87 -9.93 -8.79
CA ASP A 168 5.56 -9.71 -10.20
C ASP A 168 4.19 -9.01 -10.35
N LEU A 169 3.22 -9.31 -9.46
CA LEU A 169 1.98 -8.54 -9.35
C LEU A 169 2.25 -7.12 -8.85
N GLN A 170 3.13 -6.95 -7.87
CA GLN A 170 3.49 -5.61 -7.37
C GLN A 170 4.10 -4.75 -8.48
N ALA A 171 5.05 -5.31 -9.25
CA ALA A 171 5.65 -4.59 -10.37
C ALA A 171 4.62 -4.23 -11.45
N ALA A 172 3.75 -5.17 -11.81
CA ALA A 172 2.68 -4.90 -12.77
C ALA A 172 1.70 -3.84 -12.28
N ALA A 173 1.33 -3.88 -10.99
CA ALA A 173 0.43 -2.89 -10.40
C ALA A 173 1.05 -1.48 -10.37
N GLU A 174 2.35 -1.38 -10.08
CA GLU A 174 3.06 -0.10 -10.13
C GLU A 174 3.15 0.46 -11.55
N ASP A 175 3.49 -0.37 -12.53
CA ASP A 175 3.57 0.04 -13.94
C ASP A 175 2.20 0.46 -14.49
N ILE A 176 1.14 -0.31 -14.21
CA ILE A 176 -0.23 0.00 -14.63
C ILE A 176 -0.71 1.30 -13.98
N LEU A 177 -0.42 1.50 -12.69
CA LEU A 177 -0.78 2.73 -12.00
C LEU A 177 -0.08 3.95 -12.61
N ASP A 178 1.24 3.87 -12.86
CA ASP A 178 2.00 4.96 -13.47
C ASP A 178 1.44 5.35 -14.85
N ASN A 179 1.11 4.36 -15.67
CA ASN A 179 0.47 4.57 -16.96
C ASN A 179 -0.91 5.21 -16.80
N ALA A 180 -1.73 4.74 -15.86
CA ALA A 180 -3.05 5.28 -15.60
C ALA A 180 -3.02 6.75 -15.12
N LEU A 181 -2.06 7.10 -14.25
CA LEU A 181 -1.88 8.48 -13.81
C LEU A 181 -1.57 9.42 -14.99
N LEU A 182 -0.74 8.96 -15.93
CA LEU A 182 -0.41 9.74 -17.13
C LEU A 182 -1.58 9.79 -18.12
N GLU A 183 -2.23 8.65 -18.39
CA GLU A 183 -3.31 8.54 -19.37
C GLU A 183 -4.54 9.32 -18.95
N TYR A 184 -4.95 9.23 -17.69
CA TYR A 184 -6.16 9.89 -17.19
C TYR A 184 -5.88 11.25 -16.54
N GLY A 185 -4.61 11.66 -16.45
CA GLY A 185 -4.21 12.91 -15.83
C GLY A 185 -4.60 12.99 -14.35
N ALA A 186 -4.55 11.86 -13.66
CA ALA A 186 -4.88 11.79 -12.24
C ALA A 186 -3.72 12.33 -11.38
N GLN A 187 -4.06 13.02 -10.29
CA GLN A 187 -3.09 13.66 -9.42
C GLN A 187 -2.40 12.66 -8.49
N ASP A 188 -3.11 11.62 -8.07
CA ASP A 188 -2.68 10.56 -7.17
C ASP A 188 -3.46 9.29 -7.47
N GLY A 189 -3.02 8.12 -6.99
CA GLY A 189 -3.74 6.89 -7.20
C GLY A 189 -3.19 5.70 -6.40
N THR A 190 -4.01 4.66 -6.36
CA THR A 190 -3.69 3.41 -5.69
C THR A 190 -4.31 2.22 -6.41
N ILE A 191 -3.57 1.11 -6.47
CA ILE A 191 -4.08 -0.21 -6.86
C ILE A 191 -3.74 -1.18 -5.72
N VAL A 192 -4.77 -1.80 -5.14
CA VAL A 192 -4.61 -2.82 -4.10
C VAL A 192 -5.14 -4.15 -4.62
N ILE A 193 -4.37 -5.22 -4.44
CA ILE A 193 -4.74 -6.59 -4.81
C ILE A 193 -4.71 -7.46 -3.57
N MET A 194 -5.80 -8.12 -3.25
CA MET A 194 -5.97 -8.96 -2.07
C MET A 194 -6.62 -10.30 -2.42
N ASN A 195 -6.23 -11.36 -1.74
CA ASN A 195 -7.02 -12.59 -1.72
C ASN A 195 -8.22 -12.40 -0.76
N PRO A 196 -9.46 -12.41 -1.25
CA PRO A 196 -10.62 -12.11 -0.40
C PRO A 196 -10.92 -13.20 0.64
N LYS A 197 -10.36 -14.40 0.48
CA LYS A 197 -10.58 -15.54 1.40
C LYS A 197 -9.64 -15.52 2.60
N THR A 198 -8.44 -14.99 2.42
CA THR A 198 -7.39 -15.02 3.44
C THR A 198 -7.05 -13.64 3.99
N GLY A 199 -7.29 -12.57 3.24
CA GLY A 199 -6.86 -11.21 3.58
C GLY A 199 -5.40 -10.92 3.18
N GLU A 200 -4.71 -11.89 2.56
CA GLU A 200 -3.35 -11.69 2.05
C GLU A 200 -3.31 -10.61 0.99
N LEU A 201 -2.56 -9.56 1.25
CA LEU A 201 -2.31 -8.51 0.28
C LEU A 201 -1.22 -8.97 -0.68
N LEU A 202 -1.58 -9.10 -1.96
CA LEU A 202 -0.67 -9.57 -3.00
C LEU A 202 0.10 -8.43 -3.64
N ALA A 203 -0.47 -7.22 -3.67
CA ALA A 203 0.18 -5.99 -4.11
C ALA A 203 -0.52 -4.76 -3.52
N ILE A 204 0.26 -3.71 -3.26
CA ILE A 204 -0.20 -2.34 -2.96
C ILE A 204 0.68 -1.39 -3.76
N ALA A 205 0.16 -0.87 -4.85
CA ALA A 205 0.81 0.16 -5.64
C ALA A 205 0.23 1.53 -5.29
N VAL A 206 1.10 2.51 -5.10
CA VAL A 206 0.74 3.91 -4.85
C VAL A 206 1.55 4.82 -5.76
N SER A 207 1.06 6.01 -6.03
CA SER A 207 1.64 6.94 -7.02
C SER A 207 3.04 7.43 -6.67
N ARG A 208 3.35 7.61 -5.38
CA ARG A 208 4.65 8.12 -4.93
C ARG A 208 5.45 7.03 -4.28
N ARG A 209 6.61 6.77 -4.87
CA ARG A 209 7.56 5.74 -4.43
C ARG A 209 8.95 6.33 -4.38
N MET A 210 9.79 5.83 -3.48
CA MET A 210 11.17 6.28 -3.35
C MET A 210 12.15 5.11 -3.35
N ASN A 211 13.39 5.34 -3.80
CA ASN A 211 14.45 4.37 -3.62
C ASN A 211 14.83 4.33 -2.12
N LEU A 212 14.47 3.23 -1.46
CA LEU A 212 14.67 3.06 -0.02
C LEU A 212 16.15 3.02 0.38
N ASN A 213 17.06 2.69 -0.55
CA ASN A 213 18.50 2.78 -0.29
C ASN A 213 18.97 4.22 -0.11
N ASN A 214 18.19 5.21 -0.57
CA ASN A 214 18.46 6.63 -0.48
C ASN A 214 17.47 7.32 0.47
N PHE A 215 17.21 6.75 1.64
CA PHE A 215 16.20 7.20 2.60
C PHE A 215 16.37 8.68 3.02
N TRP A 216 17.57 9.22 2.95
CA TRP A 216 17.84 10.65 3.22
C TRP A 216 17.21 11.63 2.20
N ASN A 217 16.71 11.12 1.07
CA ASN A 217 15.95 11.89 0.10
C ASN A 217 14.44 11.93 0.39
N TYR A 218 14.00 11.44 1.56
CA TYR A 218 12.60 11.37 1.95
C TYR A 218 11.87 12.71 1.72
N ASP A 219 12.41 13.81 2.26
CA ASP A 219 11.79 15.14 2.17
C ASP A 219 11.70 15.70 0.74
N THR A 220 12.41 15.10 -0.23
CA THR A 220 12.30 15.49 -1.64
C THR A 220 11.14 14.79 -2.36
N VAL A 221 10.73 13.62 -1.90
CA VAL A 221 9.63 12.83 -2.46
C VAL A 221 8.32 13.10 -1.72
N TYR A 222 8.40 13.16 -0.39
CA TYR A 222 7.27 13.39 0.50
C TYR A 222 7.41 14.73 1.20
N ASN A 223 6.41 15.57 1.11
CA ASN A 223 6.29 16.77 1.93
C ASN A 223 5.44 16.47 3.18
N ASN A 224 5.38 17.40 4.13
CA ASN A 224 4.69 17.22 5.41
C ASN A 224 3.17 16.94 5.31
N ALA A 225 2.58 17.05 4.12
CA ALA A 225 1.15 16.81 3.87
C ALA A 225 0.91 15.59 2.95
N THR A 226 1.97 14.80 2.66
CA THR A 226 1.88 13.65 1.75
C THR A 226 2.01 12.37 2.55
N GLU A 227 0.98 11.55 2.49
CA GLU A 227 0.96 10.24 3.13
C GLU A 227 1.99 9.31 2.48
N PHE A 228 2.72 8.55 3.30
CA PHE A 228 3.69 7.57 2.82
C PHE A 228 2.99 6.40 2.10
N ASN A 229 1.88 5.92 2.65
CA ASN A 229 1.06 4.88 2.03
C ASN A 229 -0.42 5.30 2.02
N PRO A 230 -0.88 6.02 0.98
CA PRO A 230 -2.26 6.50 0.89
C PRO A 230 -3.30 5.38 0.86
N ALA A 231 -2.94 4.15 0.49
CA ALA A 231 -3.88 3.02 0.51
C ALA A 231 -4.44 2.73 1.92
N ILE A 232 -3.66 3.04 2.97
CA ILE A 232 -4.03 2.76 4.38
C ILE A 232 -4.27 4.03 5.20
N SER A 233 -3.75 5.18 4.77
CA SER A 233 -3.77 6.41 5.58
C SER A 233 -4.63 7.53 5.00
N LYS A 234 -4.77 7.61 3.68
CA LYS A 234 -5.53 8.67 3.03
C LYS A 234 -7.02 8.37 3.05
N THR A 235 -7.78 9.21 3.73
CA THR A 235 -9.24 9.08 3.78
C THR A 235 -9.89 9.89 2.67
N TYR A 236 -10.95 9.32 2.10
CA TYR A 236 -11.75 9.95 1.05
C TYR A 236 -13.20 9.47 1.14
N GLU A 237 -14.13 10.14 0.48
CA GLU A 237 -15.51 9.68 0.36
C GLU A 237 -15.61 8.60 -0.73
N PRO A 238 -16.06 7.36 -0.41
CA PRO A 238 -16.00 6.23 -1.35
C PRO A 238 -17.00 6.34 -2.51
N GLY A 239 -18.03 7.18 -2.37
CA GLY A 239 -19.08 7.31 -3.37
C GLY A 239 -19.75 5.97 -3.66
N SER A 240 -20.09 5.73 -4.91
CA SER A 240 -20.94 4.60 -5.32
C SER A 240 -20.40 3.20 -5.04
N VAL A 241 -19.13 3.01 -4.69
CA VAL A 241 -18.63 1.70 -4.23
C VAL A 241 -19.24 1.30 -2.89
N LEU A 242 -19.63 2.25 -2.04
CA LEU A 242 -20.33 1.97 -0.79
C LEU A 242 -21.73 1.39 -1.00
N LYS A 243 -22.35 1.57 -2.16
CA LYS A 243 -23.65 0.99 -2.49
C LYS A 243 -23.65 -0.54 -2.41
N ILE A 244 -22.49 -1.18 -2.54
CA ILE A 244 -22.34 -2.63 -2.28
C ILE A 244 -22.78 -2.94 -0.86
N LEU A 245 -22.28 -2.20 0.14
CA LEU A 245 -22.57 -2.43 1.55
C LEU A 245 -24.03 -2.09 1.90
N THR A 246 -24.57 -1.01 1.31
CA THR A 246 -25.98 -0.63 1.49
C THR A 246 -26.94 -1.69 0.94
N MET A 247 -26.65 -2.21 -0.26
CA MET A 247 -27.45 -3.28 -0.85
C MET A 247 -27.30 -4.59 -0.07
N ALA A 248 -26.09 -4.92 0.40
CA ALA A 248 -25.84 -6.07 1.26
C ALA A 248 -26.72 -6.02 2.53
N ALA A 249 -26.73 -4.89 3.22
CA ALA A 249 -27.55 -4.68 4.40
C ALA A 249 -29.06 -4.79 4.10
N ALA A 250 -29.51 -4.22 2.99
CA ALA A 250 -30.92 -4.27 2.58
C ALA A 250 -31.39 -5.69 2.22
N LEU A 251 -30.53 -6.49 1.59
CA LEU A 251 -30.81 -7.90 1.30
C LEU A 251 -30.81 -8.74 2.58
N ASP A 252 -29.81 -8.59 3.42
CA ASP A 252 -29.62 -9.40 4.63
C ASP A 252 -30.71 -9.15 5.68
N THR A 253 -31.20 -7.90 5.79
CA THR A 253 -32.37 -7.55 6.61
C THR A 253 -33.71 -7.98 6.00
N ASN A 254 -33.72 -8.59 4.81
CA ASN A 254 -34.92 -8.89 4.03
C ASN A 254 -35.79 -7.65 3.74
N THR A 255 -35.21 -6.45 3.73
CA THR A 255 -35.89 -5.22 3.32
C THR A 255 -36.28 -5.29 1.85
N VAL A 256 -35.41 -5.90 1.03
CA VAL A 256 -35.63 -6.14 -0.40
C VAL A 256 -35.12 -7.53 -0.83
N THR A 257 -35.55 -7.94 -2.01
CA THR A 257 -35.02 -9.07 -2.79
C THR A 257 -34.51 -8.56 -4.14
N PRO A 258 -33.73 -9.31 -4.92
CA PRO A 258 -33.26 -8.88 -6.24
C PRO A 258 -34.40 -8.42 -7.18
N ASN A 259 -35.56 -9.01 -7.04
CA ASN A 259 -36.75 -8.75 -7.88
C ASN A 259 -37.67 -7.66 -7.29
N THR A 260 -37.41 -7.14 -6.11
CA THR A 260 -38.18 -6.03 -5.54
C THR A 260 -38.10 -4.84 -6.48
N THR A 261 -39.26 -4.29 -6.86
CA THR A 261 -39.35 -3.14 -7.75
C THR A 261 -39.46 -1.83 -6.96
N TYR A 262 -38.86 -0.80 -7.52
CA TYR A 262 -38.82 0.54 -6.98
C TYR A 262 -39.12 1.54 -8.11
N LEU A 263 -39.91 2.57 -7.83
CA LEU A 263 -40.17 3.66 -8.77
C LEU A 263 -39.16 4.79 -8.52
N ASP A 264 -38.17 4.89 -9.40
CA ASP A 264 -37.20 5.98 -9.34
C ASP A 264 -37.79 7.27 -9.92
N THR A 265 -37.88 8.29 -9.07
CA THR A 265 -38.41 9.62 -9.41
C THR A 265 -37.31 10.64 -9.73
N GLY A 266 -36.05 10.23 -9.69
CA GLY A 266 -34.88 11.08 -9.95
C GLY A 266 -34.44 11.95 -8.78
N ALA A 267 -35.32 12.13 -7.76
CA ALA A 267 -35.03 12.95 -6.58
C ALA A 267 -35.82 12.47 -5.35
N VAL A 268 -35.25 12.68 -4.16
CA VAL A 268 -35.90 12.40 -2.87
C VAL A 268 -35.54 13.50 -1.87
N LEU A 269 -36.49 13.87 -1.02
CA LEU A 269 -36.30 14.83 0.08
C LEU A 269 -36.04 14.07 1.37
N ILE A 270 -34.91 14.31 2.01
CA ILE A 270 -34.55 13.74 3.32
C ILE A 270 -33.85 14.81 4.18
N GLY A 271 -34.29 14.95 5.43
CA GLY A 271 -33.71 15.95 6.35
C GLY A 271 -33.79 17.40 5.85
N GLY A 272 -34.75 17.72 4.97
CA GLY A 272 -34.88 19.05 4.35
C GLY A 272 -33.96 19.30 3.16
N VAL A 273 -33.18 18.32 2.73
CA VAL A 273 -32.25 18.39 1.58
C VAL A 273 -32.77 17.47 0.46
N THR A 274 -32.73 17.96 -0.78
CA THR A 274 -33.08 17.17 -1.97
C THR A 274 -31.83 16.46 -2.49
N ILE A 275 -31.86 15.12 -2.46
CA ILE A 275 -30.85 14.25 -3.06
C ILE A 275 -31.32 13.84 -4.44
N GLN A 276 -30.44 13.82 -5.44
CA GLN A 276 -30.73 13.47 -6.82
C GLN A 276 -29.82 12.35 -7.32
N ASN A 277 -30.27 11.67 -8.39
CA ASN A 277 -29.39 10.78 -9.15
C ASN A 277 -28.25 11.60 -9.81
N TRP A 278 -27.16 10.93 -10.18
CA TRP A 278 -25.96 11.54 -10.77
C TRP A 278 -26.25 12.31 -12.07
N ASP A 279 -27.24 11.85 -12.87
CA ASP A 279 -27.69 12.47 -14.13
C ASP A 279 -28.93 13.39 -13.96
N ARG A 280 -29.44 13.51 -12.72
CA ARG A 280 -30.63 14.27 -12.32
C ARG A 280 -31.92 13.86 -13.01
N ASN A 281 -31.95 12.66 -13.63
CA ASN A 281 -33.12 12.13 -14.35
C ASN A 281 -33.84 11.04 -13.55
N PRO A 282 -35.17 10.89 -13.73
CA PRO A 282 -35.91 9.73 -13.25
C PRO A 282 -35.65 8.52 -14.17
N TRP A 283 -35.46 7.36 -13.56
CA TRP A 283 -35.25 6.08 -14.28
C TRP A 283 -36.52 5.21 -14.32
N GLY A 284 -37.64 5.65 -13.72
CA GLY A 284 -38.90 4.90 -13.71
C GLY A 284 -38.81 3.66 -12.84
N VAL A 285 -39.51 2.60 -13.24
CA VAL A 285 -39.55 1.35 -12.47
C VAL A 285 -38.24 0.57 -12.67
N GLN A 286 -37.51 0.36 -11.59
CA GLN A 286 -36.29 -0.41 -11.56
C GLN A 286 -36.40 -1.56 -10.55
N ASN A 287 -35.71 -2.68 -10.80
CA ASN A 287 -35.43 -3.69 -9.77
C ASN A 287 -34.10 -3.39 -9.08
N MET A 288 -33.69 -4.21 -8.10
CA MET A 288 -32.47 -3.95 -7.31
C MET A 288 -31.19 -4.14 -8.14
N VAL A 289 -31.21 -4.98 -9.18
CA VAL A 289 -30.09 -5.08 -10.14
C VAL A 289 -29.98 -3.79 -10.94
N GLY A 290 -31.09 -3.24 -11.46
CA GLY A 290 -31.10 -1.95 -12.16
C GLY A 290 -30.66 -0.78 -11.27
N CYS A 291 -30.99 -0.79 -9.97
CA CYS A 291 -30.49 0.19 -9.01
C CYS A 291 -28.93 0.19 -8.92
N LEU A 292 -28.30 -0.99 -8.94
CA LEU A 292 -26.83 -1.12 -8.95
C LEU A 292 -26.25 -0.79 -10.31
N GLN A 293 -26.86 -1.27 -11.39
CA GLN A 293 -26.46 -1.06 -12.78
C GLN A 293 -26.38 0.43 -13.11
N HIS A 294 -27.46 1.17 -12.90
CA HIS A 294 -27.52 2.61 -13.17
C HIS A 294 -26.99 3.46 -12.01
N SER A 295 -26.47 2.81 -10.98
CA SER A 295 -25.86 3.48 -9.81
C SER A 295 -26.75 4.56 -9.19
N LEU A 296 -28.05 4.25 -8.97
CA LEU A 296 -29.07 5.21 -8.55
C LEU A 296 -28.89 5.61 -7.06
N ASN A 297 -28.62 6.89 -6.81
CA ASN A 297 -28.51 7.44 -5.45
C ASN A 297 -29.85 7.37 -4.72
N VAL A 298 -30.92 7.76 -5.42
CA VAL A 298 -32.29 7.84 -4.84
C VAL A 298 -32.77 6.46 -4.41
N CYS A 299 -32.40 5.40 -5.16
CA CYS A 299 -32.67 4.02 -4.75
C CYS A 299 -31.96 3.70 -3.41
N MET A 300 -30.69 4.02 -3.25
CA MET A 300 -29.95 3.73 -2.01
C MET A 300 -30.53 4.50 -0.81
N VAL A 301 -30.91 5.77 -1.00
CA VAL A 301 -31.61 6.56 0.04
C VAL A 301 -32.91 5.88 0.45
N ASN A 302 -33.68 5.38 -0.51
CA ASN A 302 -34.92 4.66 -0.24
C ASN A 302 -34.66 3.37 0.58
N LEU A 303 -33.63 2.59 0.20
CA LEU A 303 -33.24 1.37 0.95
C LEU A 303 -32.83 1.70 2.40
N ALA A 304 -31.94 2.67 2.59
CA ALA A 304 -31.51 3.08 3.92
C ALA A 304 -32.67 3.60 4.79
N THR A 305 -33.60 4.34 4.18
CA THR A 305 -34.80 4.84 4.86
C THR A 305 -35.73 3.70 5.26
N GLN A 306 -35.96 2.72 4.39
CA GLN A 306 -36.78 1.54 4.68
C GLN A 306 -36.17 0.65 5.76
N MET A 307 -34.86 0.43 5.75
CA MET A 307 -34.14 -0.29 6.82
C MET A 307 -34.20 0.46 8.14
N GLY A 308 -34.27 1.78 8.09
CA GLY A 308 -34.12 2.68 9.24
C GLY A 308 -32.68 2.87 9.69
N ALA A 309 -32.41 4.01 10.32
CA ALA A 309 -31.06 4.42 10.72
C ALA A 309 -30.35 3.38 11.61
N ASN A 310 -31.05 2.80 12.59
CA ASN A 310 -30.43 1.81 13.49
C ASN A 310 -29.87 0.60 12.74
N ASN A 311 -30.66 -0.02 11.85
CA ASN A 311 -30.18 -1.17 11.08
C ASN A 311 -29.04 -0.74 10.14
N PHE A 312 -29.23 0.36 9.38
CA PHE A 312 -28.20 0.85 8.47
C PHE A 312 -26.85 1.03 9.15
N TYR A 313 -26.79 1.80 10.25
CA TYR A 313 -25.52 2.06 10.93
C TYR A 313 -24.96 0.84 11.67
N THR A 314 -25.81 -0.09 12.14
CA THR A 314 -25.36 -1.37 12.71
C THR A 314 -24.61 -2.20 11.65
N TYR A 315 -25.08 -2.24 10.40
CA TYR A 315 -24.38 -2.92 9.32
C TYR A 315 -23.11 -2.19 8.91
N MET A 316 -23.13 -0.85 8.81
CA MET A 316 -21.93 -0.08 8.46
C MET A 316 -20.81 -0.25 9.51
N ASP A 317 -21.18 -0.29 10.79
CA ASP A 317 -20.26 -0.61 11.89
C ASP A 317 -19.74 -2.06 11.80
N ALA A 318 -20.60 -3.03 11.53
CA ALA A 318 -20.23 -4.44 11.35
C ALA A 318 -19.31 -4.66 10.15
N PHE A 319 -19.40 -3.84 9.11
CA PHE A 319 -18.45 -3.79 7.99
C PHE A 319 -17.14 -3.06 8.33
N GLY A 320 -16.98 -2.58 9.56
CA GLY A 320 -15.75 -1.94 10.06
C GLY A 320 -15.54 -0.50 9.62
N LEU A 321 -16.56 0.20 9.11
CA LEU A 321 -16.42 1.61 8.73
C LEU A 321 -16.22 2.47 9.98
N GLY A 322 -15.21 3.36 9.95
CA GLY A 322 -14.83 4.20 11.08
C GLY A 322 -13.90 3.52 12.09
N HIS A 323 -13.45 2.29 11.80
CA HIS A 323 -12.51 1.53 12.63
C HIS A 323 -11.22 1.19 11.86
N LEU A 324 -10.12 0.92 12.58
CA LEU A 324 -8.92 0.36 11.98
C LEU A 324 -9.20 -1.07 11.47
N THR A 325 -8.66 -1.42 10.31
CA THR A 325 -8.77 -2.79 9.80
C THR A 325 -7.86 -3.76 10.55
N GLY A 326 -6.83 -3.22 11.22
CA GLY A 326 -5.80 -4.00 11.88
C GLY A 326 -4.73 -4.53 10.91
N ILE A 327 -4.60 -3.90 9.73
CA ILE A 327 -3.50 -4.20 8.82
C ILE A 327 -2.16 -4.07 9.53
N ASP A 328 -1.25 -4.97 9.24
CA ASP A 328 0.09 -5.06 9.84
C ASP A 328 1.11 -4.09 9.21
N LEU A 329 0.67 -2.89 8.87
CA LEU A 329 1.49 -1.78 8.39
C LEU A 329 1.33 -0.56 9.29
N ALA A 330 2.40 0.19 9.51
CA ALA A 330 2.35 1.41 10.30
C ALA A 330 1.61 2.55 9.56
N GLY A 331 0.87 3.37 10.32
CA GLY A 331 0.26 4.59 9.81
C GLY A 331 -1.17 4.44 9.27
N GLU A 332 -1.91 3.41 9.67
CA GLU A 332 -3.31 3.22 9.29
C GLU A 332 -4.22 4.31 9.89
N SER A 333 -5.19 4.78 9.09
CA SER A 333 -6.26 5.69 9.51
C SER A 333 -7.60 4.97 9.64
N ALA A 334 -8.32 5.25 10.72
CA ALA A 334 -9.64 4.67 10.97
C ALA A 334 -10.76 5.26 10.09
N GLY A 335 -10.51 6.37 9.38
CA GLY A 335 -11.58 7.08 8.69
C GLY A 335 -12.61 7.67 9.65
N ARG A 336 -13.83 7.91 9.14
CA ARG A 336 -14.93 8.43 9.97
C ARG A 336 -16.30 8.05 9.43
N LEU A 337 -17.12 7.47 10.28
CA LEU A 337 -18.55 7.27 10.06
C LEU A 337 -19.31 8.04 11.14
N LYS A 338 -20.11 9.05 10.76
CA LYS A 338 -21.03 9.74 11.68
C LYS A 338 -22.26 8.88 11.90
N ILE A 339 -22.66 8.74 13.15
CA ILE A 339 -23.82 7.93 13.55
C ILE A 339 -24.87 8.75 14.31
N PRO A 340 -26.13 8.32 14.37
CA PRO A 340 -27.15 8.97 15.19
C PRO A 340 -26.71 9.11 16.65
N GLY A 341 -26.71 10.35 17.14
CA GLY A 341 -26.22 10.70 18.48
C GLY A 341 -24.94 11.54 18.47
N ASP A 342 -24.18 11.53 17.36
CA ASP A 342 -23.07 12.45 17.18
C ASP A 342 -23.57 13.89 17.01
N ALA A 343 -22.81 14.85 17.53
CA ALA A 343 -23.20 16.26 17.54
C ALA A 343 -23.35 16.87 16.13
N ASP A 344 -22.69 16.27 15.14
CA ASP A 344 -22.68 16.71 13.75
C ASP A 344 -23.39 15.71 12.79
N TRP A 345 -24.17 14.78 13.34
CA TRP A 345 -25.05 13.93 12.56
C TRP A 345 -26.40 14.60 12.34
N TYR A 346 -26.89 14.55 11.12
CA TYR A 346 -28.20 15.07 10.71
C TYR A 346 -28.99 14.00 9.96
N PRO A 347 -30.35 14.07 9.91
CA PRO A 347 -31.16 13.09 9.19
C PRO A 347 -30.78 12.92 7.71
N VAL A 348 -30.20 13.93 7.07
CA VAL A 348 -29.69 13.85 5.70
C VAL A 348 -28.50 12.89 5.57
N ASP A 349 -27.71 12.72 6.63
CA ASP A 349 -26.56 11.83 6.64
C ASP A 349 -26.95 10.37 6.38
N LEU A 350 -28.11 9.92 6.83
CA LEU A 350 -28.63 8.58 6.48
C LEU A 350 -28.75 8.42 4.96
N GLY A 351 -29.22 9.47 4.28
CA GLY A 351 -29.34 9.45 2.82
C GLY A 351 -27.99 9.48 2.13
N THR A 352 -27.13 10.46 2.47
CA THR A 352 -25.82 10.64 1.81
C THR A 352 -24.88 9.47 2.08
N ASN A 353 -24.85 8.97 3.32
CA ASN A 353 -24.00 7.83 3.68
C ASN A 353 -24.39 6.56 2.91
N SER A 354 -25.68 6.39 2.53
CA SER A 354 -26.13 5.21 1.80
C SER A 354 -25.51 5.04 0.39
N PHE A 355 -24.97 6.11 -0.17
CA PHE A 355 -24.27 6.07 -1.46
C PHE A 355 -22.82 6.62 -1.38
N GLY A 356 -22.28 6.72 -0.15
CA GLY A 356 -20.86 6.96 0.11
C GLY A 356 -20.43 8.42 0.12
N GLN A 357 -21.32 9.37 0.39
CA GLN A 357 -21.00 10.76 0.72
C GLN A 357 -21.20 11.01 2.21
N GLY A 358 -20.39 11.89 2.80
CA GLY A 358 -20.40 12.17 4.24
C GLY A 358 -19.77 11.04 5.10
N VAL A 359 -19.10 10.08 4.48
CA VAL A 359 -18.33 8.99 5.12
C VAL A 359 -16.89 9.10 4.65
N ALA A 360 -15.94 9.06 5.56
CA ALA A 360 -14.51 9.07 5.23
C ALA A 360 -13.92 7.67 5.47
N VAL A 361 -13.36 7.05 4.43
CA VAL A 361 -12.76 5.70 4.47
C VAL A 361 -11.42 5.69 3.75
N THR A 362 -10.58 4.72 4.08
CA THR A 362 -9.37 4.43 3.29
C THR A 362 -9.65 3.35 2.23
N PRO A 363 -8.84 3.25 1.16
CA PRO A 363 -8.93 2.14 0.20
C PRO A 363 -8.92 0.77 0.87
N ILE A 364 -8.06 0.56 1.88
CA ILE A 364 -7.97 -0.73 2.57
C ILE A 364 -9.22 -1.05 3.41
N GLN A 365 -9.86 -0.04 4.01
CA GLN A 365 -11.14 -0.25 4.71
C GLN A 365 -12.24 -0.73 3.75
N MET A 366 -12.33 -0.13 2.56
CA MET A 366 -13.28 -0.58 1.55
C MET A 366 -12.98 -2.01 1.08
N MET A 367 -11.69 -2.36 0.91
CA MET A 367 -11.28 -3.72 0.59
C MET A 367 -11.72 -4.72 1.67
N ALA A 368 -11.44 -4.41 2.95
CA ALA A 368 -11.84 -5.24 4.08
C ALA A 368 -13.37 -5.41 4.14
N ALA A 369 -14.13 -4.31 4.06
CA ALA A 369 -15.59 -4.35 4.12
C ALA A 369 -16.22 -5.18 2.98
N VAL A 370 -15.78 -4.94 1.74
CA VAL A 370 -16.31 -5.64 0.56
C VAL A 370 -15.84 -7.10 0.50
N SER A 371 -14.74 -7.47 1.18
CA SER A 371 -14.31 -8.87 1.27
C SER A 371 -15.40 -9.79 1.82
N ALA A 372 -16.26 -9.30 2.71
CA ALA A 372 -17.39 -10.07 3.21
C ALA A 372 -18.34 -10.52 2.07
N VAL A 373 -18.54 -9.69 1.05
CA VAL A 373 -19.38 -10.06 -0.10
C VAL A 373 -18.68 -11.08 -0.99
N ALA A 374 -17.37 -10.96 -1.15
CA ALA A 374 -16.56 -11.88 -1.97
C ALA A 374 -16.17 -13.18 -1.25
N ASN A 375 -16.54 -13.36 0.03
CA ASN A 375 -16.09 -14.47 0.88
C ASN A 375 -17.21 -14.99 1.80
N ASP A 376 -18.36 -15.35 1.22
CA ASP A 376 -19.49 -16.02 1.89
C ASP A 376 -19.94 -15.30 3.18
N GLY A 377 -19.94 -13.98 3.18
CA GLY A 377 -20.32 -13.15 4.32
C GLY A 377 -19.21 -12.91 5.35
N ARG A 378 -18.04 -13.51 5.20
CA ARG A 378 -16.91 -13.42 6.16
C ARG A 378 -15.94 -12.32 5.77
N MET A 379 -15.80 -11.31 6.62
CA MET A 379 -14.86 -10.22 6.46
C MET A 379 -13.46 -10.62 6.94
N VAL A 380 -12.44 -10.40 6.12
CA VAL A 380 -11.04 -10.71 6.44
C VAL A 380 -10.31 -9.49 6.99
N THR A 381 -9.26 -9.72 7.81
CA THR A 381 -8.27 -8.71 8.18
C THR A 381 -7.18 -8.67 7.11
N PRO A 382 -7.00 -7.55 6.39
CA PRO A 382 -5.91 -7.41 5.43
C PRO A 382 -4.55 -7.51 6.11
N HIS A 383 -3.59 -8.22 5.48
CA HIS A 383 -2.24 -8.36 6.05
C HIS A 383 -1.19 -8.58 4.97
N VAL A 384 0.05 -8.22 5.27
CA VAL A 384 1.21 -8.40 4.38
C VAL A 384 2.21 -9.42 4.91
N LEU A 385 2.11 -9.87 6.16
CA LEU A 385 2.97 -10.88 6.73
C LEU A 385 2.39 -12.28 6.50
N PHE A 386 3.07 -13.08 5.69
CA PHE A 386 2.75 -14.51 5.51
C PHE A 386 3.30 -15.37 6.63
N GLY A 387 4.53 -15.09 7.07
CA GLY A 387 5.19 -15.86 8.11
C GLY A 387 6.51 -15.27 8.57
N MET A 388 7.07 -15.85 9.61
CA MET A 388 8.33 -15.43 10.22
C MET A 388 9.28 -16.62 10.33
N VAL A 389 10.57 -16.39 10.09
CA VAL A 389 11.63 -17.37 10.37
C VAL A 389 12.50 -16.87 11.52
N ARG A 390 12.55 -17.63 12.59
CA ARG A 390 13.36 -17.38 13.78
C ARG A 390 14.04 -18.66 14.22
N ASP A 391 15.32 -18.57 14.53
CA ASP A 391 16.14 -19.73 14.95
C ASP A 391 16.03 -20.94 14.01
N GLY A 392 15.95 -20.67 12.68
CA GLY A 392 15.81 -21.69 11.63
C GLY A 392 14.43 -22.36 11.56
N ARG A 393 13.43 -21.88 12.28
CA ARG A 393 12.03 -22.35 12.22
C ARG A 393 11.12 -21.32 11.61
N GLN A 394 10.25 -21.77 10.73
CA GLN A 394 9.19 -20.95 10.13
C GLN A 394 7.92 -21.04 10.99
N TYR A 395 7.28 -19.92 11.18
CA TYR A 395 5.99 -19.73 11.85
C TYR A 395 5.08 -19.00 10.88
N ASP A 396 4.06 -19.68 10.38
CA ASP A 396 3.08 -19.08 9.46
C ASP A 396 2.06 -18.24 10.23
N VAL A 397 1.62 -17.15 9.62
CA VAL A 397 0.58 -16.27 10.16
C VAL A 397 -0.75 -16.75 9.58
N PRO A 398 -1.69 -17.23 10.39
CA PRO A 398 -2.99 -17.67 9.88
C PRO A 398 -3.84 -16.48 9.45
N ALA A 399 -4.71 -16.70 8.45
CA ALA A 399 -5.73 -15.75 8.08
C ALA A 399 -6.60 -15.37 9.28
N GLN A 400 -6.88 -14.07 9.43
CA GLN A 400 -7.72 -13.55 10.51
C GLN A 400 -9.03 -13.04 9.92
N PHE A 401 -10.13 -13.28 10.63
CA PHE A 401 -11.47 -12.83 10.26
C PHE A 401 -11.90 -11.72 11.20
N ALA A 402 -12.29 -10.57 10.62
CA ALA A 402 -12.75 -9.41 11.38
C ALA A 402 -14.21 -9.52 11.79
N GLY A 403 -15.00 -10.37 11.11
CA GLY A 403 -16.41 -10.59 11.43
C GLY A 403 -17.19 -11.29 10.32
N THR A 404 -18.50 -11.41 10.53
CA THR A 404 -19.44 -11.96 9.54
C THR A 404 -20.64 -11.01 9.47
N PRO A 405 -20.49 -9.86 8.79
CA PRO A 405 -21.52 -8.81 8.76
C PRO A 405 -22.80 -9.21 8.03
N ILE A 406 -22.74 -10.17 7.10
CA ILE A 406 -23.87 -10.66 6.32
C ILE A 406 -23.85 -12.17 6.21
N SER A 407 -24.99 -12.77 5.84
CA SER A 407 -25.09 -14.20 5.55
C SER A 407 -24.42 -14.58 4.23
N ALA A 408 -23.99 -15.85 4.12
CA ALA A 408 -23.43 -16.38 2.86
C ALA A 408 -24.44 -16.24 1.71
N GLN A 409 -25.70 -16.50 1.97
CA GLN A 409 -26.77 -16.36 0.96
C GLN A 409 -26.88 -14.92 0.43
N THR A 410 -26.74 -13.92 1.31
CA THR A 410 -26.73 -12.50 0.90
C THR A 410 -25.50 -12.20 0.06
N ALA A 411 -24.33 -12.71 0.45
CA ALA A 411 -23.06 -12.53 -0.26
C ALA A 411 -23.15 -13.09 -1.70
N ASP A 412 -23.62 -14.35 -1.85
CA ASP A 412 -23.82 -14.99 -3.15
C ASP A 412 -24.82 -14.23 -4.03
N THR A 413 -25.96 -13.87 -3.44
CA THR A 413 -27.01 -13.13 -4.15
C THR A 413 -26.50 -11.79 -4.67
N LEU A 414 -25.77 -11.04 -3.83
CA LEU A 414 -25.25 -9.73 -4.21
C LEU A 414 -24.10 -9.84 -5.22
N THR A 415 -23.23 -10.85 -5.09
CA THR A 415 -22.17 -11.13 -6.07
C THR A 415 -22.75 -11.35 -7.46
N GLU A 416 -23.80 -12.16 -7.58
CA GLU A 416 -24.48 -12.38 -8.86
C GLU A 416 -25.16 -11.10 -9.39
N MET A 417 -25.80 -10.30 -8.52
CA MET A 417 -26.40 -9.02 -8.92
C MET A 417 -25.37 -8.04 -9.45
N LEU A 418 -24.18 -7.97 -8.83
CA LEU A 418 -23.09 -7.10 -9.26
C LEU A 418 -22.48 -7.57 -10.58
N ALA A 419 -22.30 -8.86 -10.78
CA ALA A 419 -21.84 -9.42 -12.05
C ALA A 419 -22.83 -9.09 -13.18
N LEU A 420 -24.11 -9.35 -12.99
CA LEU A 420 -25.18 -9.03 -13.95
C LEU A 420 -25.22 -7.53 -14.29
N SER A 421 -24.99 -6.66 -13.31
CA SER A 421 -24.98 -5.22 -13.53
C SER A 421 -23.86 -4.78 -14.49
N LEU A 422 -22.66 -5.38 -14.36
CA LEU A 422 -21.53 -5.10 -15.25
C LEU A 422 -21.73 -5.68 -16.65
N GLU A 423 -22.23 -6.90 -16.74
CA GLU A 423 -22.49 -7.58 -18.02
C GLU A 423 -23.55 -6.83 -18.85
N SER A 424 -24.62 -6.34 -18.20
CA SER A 424 -25.74 -5.63 -18.85
C SER A 424 -25.33 -4.29 -19.48
N GLU A 425 -24.32 -3.62 -18.93
CA GLU A 425 -23.81 -2.35 -19.46
C GLU A 425 -22.59 -2.51 -20.39
N ALA A 426 -22.14 -3.75 -20.65
CA ALA A 426 -20.89 -4.02 -21.35
C ALA A 426 -19.71 -3.20 -20.76
N SER A 427 -19.61 -3.18 -19.43
CA SER A 427 -18.66 -2.37 -18.67
C SER A 427 -17.23 -2.56 -19.14
N LEU A 428 -16.45 -1.48 -19.15
CA LEU A 428 -15.01 -1.51 -19.42
C LEU A 428 -14.20 -2.31 -18.36
N ALA A 429 -14.83 -2.69 -17.24
CA ALA A 429 -14.24 -3.55 -16.22
C ALA A 429 -14.24 -5.03 -16.60
N LEU A 430 -14.95 -5.47 -17.63
CA LEU A 430 -15.07 -6.89 -18.00
C LEU A 430 -13.72 -7.50 -18.34
N VAL A 431 -13.53 -8.75 -17.91
CA VAL A 431 -12.30 -9.54 -18.12
C VAL A 431 -12.63 -10.72 -19.04
N PRO A 432 -12.03 -10.81 -20.24
CA PRO A 432 -12.36 -11.88 -21.18
C PRO A 432 -12.12 -13.27 -20.60
N GLY A 433 -13.16 -14.11 -20.65
CA GLY A 433 -13.10 -15.49 -20.15
C GLY A 433 -13.37 -15.67 -18.66
N TYR A 434 -13.68 -14.59 -17.94
CA TYR A 434 -13.97 -14.62 -16.51
C TYR A 434 -15.22 -13.80 -16.19
N ARG A 435 -16.12 -14.36 -15.39
CA ARG A 435 -17.18 -13.58 -14.75
C ARG A 435 -16.62 -12.92 -13.50
N ILE A 436 -16.81 -11.63 -13.42
CA ILE A 436 -16.38 -10.81 -12.30
C ILE A 436 -17.57 -10.05 -11.71
N ALA A 437 -17.51 -9.79 -10.42
CA ALA A 437 -18.43 -8.88 -9.74
C ALA A 437 -17.68 -7.59 -9.37
N GLY A 438 -18.36 -6.46 -9.33
CA GLY A 438 -17.74 -5.21 -8.95
C GLY A 438 -18.65 -4.00 -9.10
N LYS A 439 -18.09 -2.84 -8.71
CA LYS A 439 -18.82 -1.56 -8.73
C LYS A 439 -17.89 -0.39 -9.01
N THR A 440 -18.30 0.49 -9.88
CA THR A 440 -17.69 1.80 -10.11
C THR A 440 -17.98 2.75 -8.97
N GLY A 441 -17.02 3.62 -8.65
CA GLY A 441 -17.18 4.77 -7.77
C GLY A 441 -16.83 6.06 -8.48
N THR A 442 -17.60 7.09 -8.21
CA THR A 442 -17.33 8.46 -8.58
C THR A 442 -17.81 9.32 -7.42
N ALA A 443 -16.90 9.94 -6.71
CA ALA A 443 -17.21 10.77 -5.56
C ALA A 443 -16.71 12.18 -5.80
N GLU A 444 -17.61 13.15 -5.77
CA GLU A 444 -17.26 14.58 -5.82
C GLU A 444 -16.43 14.95 -4.58
N ILE A 445 -15.38 15.74 -4.76
CA ILE A 445 -14.52 16.17 -3.65
C ILE A 445 -15.11 17.45 -3.06
N PRO A 446 -15.37 17.49 -1.74
CA PRO A 446 -15.85 18.72 -1.10
C PRO A 446 -14.74 19.79 -1.08
N VAL A 447 -15.01 20.94 -1.68
CA VAL A 447 -14.14 22.11 -1.69
C VAL A 447 -14.85 23.24 -0.96
N ASN A 448 -14.27 23.78 0.12
CA ASN A 448 -14.85 24.84 0.94
C ASN A 448 -16.30 24.55 1.41
N GLY A 449 -16.63 23.29 1.69
CA GLY A 449 -17.95 22.86 2.16
C GLY A 449 -19.00 22.66 1.06
N PHE A 450 -18.62 22.72 -0.21
CA PHE A 450 -19.48 22.42 -1.36
C PHE A 450 -18.85 21.32 -2.22
N TYR A 451 -19.70 20.45 -2.77
CA TYR A 451 -19.25 19.45 -3.73
C TYR A 451 -18.95 20.09 -5.08
N ASP A 452 -17.76 19.83 -5.60
CA ASP A 452 -17.30 20.32 -6.90
C ASP A 452 -17.27 19.17 -7.91
N ILE A 453 -18.24 19.14 -8.82
CA ILE A 453 -18.38 18.12 -9.87
C ILE A 453 -17.14 18.05 -10.81
N SER A 454 -16.35 19.12 -10.86
CA SER A 454 -15.12 19.13 -11.66
C SER A 454 -13.94 18.42 -11.00
N GLN A 455 -14.06 18.06 -9.73
CA GLN A 455 -13.03 17.36 -8.96
C GLN A 455 -13.64 16.11 -8.33
N THR A 456 -13.23 14.95 -8.80
CA THR A 456 -13.77 13.67 -8.33
C THR A 456 -12.66 12.71 -7.92
N ASN A 457 -13.00 11.78 -7.04
CA ASN A 457 -12.29 10.54 -6.85
C ASN A 457 -12.97 9.48 -7.70
N ALA A 458 -12.25 8.95 -8.69
CA ALA A 458 -12.72 7.86 -9.52
C ALA A 458 -12.21 6.53 -8.96
N SER A 459 -13.07 5.54 -8.82
CA SER A 459 -12.67 4.24 -8.27
C SER A 459 -13.42 3.07 -8.90
N PHE A 460 -12.85 1.88 -8.74
CA PHE A 460 -13.49 0.61 -9.04
C PHE A 460 -13.05 -0.45 -8.04
N ILE A 461 -13.99 -1.19 -7.49
CA ILE A 461 -13.71 -2.39 -6.72
C ILE A 461 -14.35 -3.59 -7.40
N GLY A 462 -13.61 -4.68 -7.55
CA GLY A 462 -14.15 -5.91 -8.14
C GLY A 462 -13.34 -7.12 -7.73
N TRP A 463 -13.96 -8.28 -7.90
CA TRP A 463 -13.37 -9.58 -7.57
C TRP A 463 -13.77 -10.65 -8.57
N GLY A 464 -13.00 -11.70 -8.59
CA GLY A 464 -13.25 -12.84 -9.44
C GLY A 464 -12.33 -14.03 -9.20
N PRO A 465 -12.66 -15.12 -9.88
CA PRO A 465 -13.92 -15.43 -10.57
C PRO A 465 -15.08 -15.49 -9.56
N ILE A 466 -16.34 -15.21 -9.98
CA ILE A 466 -17.45 -15.08 -9.01
C ILE A 466 -17.84 -16.38 -8.30
N ASP A 467 -17.60 -17.52 -8.92
CA ASP A 467 -17.87 -18.86 -8.38
C ASP A 467 -16.79 -19.36 -7.41
N ASP A 468 -15.56 -18.80 -7.48
CA ASP A 468 -14.44 -19.10 -6.60
C ASP A 468 -13.51 -17.90 -6.52
N PRO A 469 -13.84 -16.83 -5.76
CA PRO A 469 -13.07 -15.61 -5.73
C PRO A 469 -11.64 -15.86 -5.23
N GLN A 470 -10.65 -15.57 -6.10
CA GLN A 470 -9.24 -15.74 -5.81
C GLN A 470 -8.48 -14.41 -5.77
N PHE A 471 -9.07 -13.37 -6.31
CA PHE A 471 -8.54 -12.00 -6.22
C PHE A 471 -9.66 -11.00 -6.03
N MET A 472 -9.33 -9.92 -5.35
CA MET A 472 -10.09 -8.69 -5.26
C MET A 472 -9.14 -7.54 -5.56
N ILE A 473 -9.57 -6.60 -6.42
CA ILE A 473 -8.75 -5.45 -6.83
C ILE A 473 -9.53 -4.18 -6.56
N TYR A 474 -8.86 -3.22 -5.96
CA TYR A 474 -9.35 -1.86 -5.80
C TYR A 474 -8.45 -0.89 -6.55
N VAL A 475 -9.05 -0.11 -7.43
CA VAL A 475 -8.41 1.00 -8.15
C VAL A 475 -9.02 2.30 -7.64
N TRP A 476 -8.18 3.24 -7.27
CA TRP A 476 -8.58 4.58 -6.88
C TRP A 476 -7.66 5.60 -7.59
N LEU A 477 -8.28 6.61 -8.24
CA LEU A 477 -7.60 7.68 -8.94
C LEU A 477 -8.15 9.02 -8.44
N GLU A 478 -7.27 9.89 -7.95
CA GLU A 478 -7.63 11.21 -7.44
C GLU A 478 -7.61 12.24 -8.56
N LYS A 479 -8.72 12.96 -8.71
CA LYS A 479 -8.88 14.08 -9.64
C LYS A 479 -8.41 13.77 -11.05
N PRO A 480 -8.86 12.70 -11.69
CA PRO A 480 -8.55 12.48 -13.09
C PRO A 480 -9.13 13.63 -13.93
N THR A 481 -8.32 14.14 -14.89
CA THR A 481 -8.69 15.31 -15.70
C THR A 481 -9.28 14.95 -17.06
N VAL A 482 -9.06 13.74 -17.55
CA VAL A 482 -9.60 13.26 -18.84
C VAL A 482 -11.08 12.92 -18.73
N SER A 483 -11.49 12.26 -17.66
CA SER A 483 -12.90 12.01 -17.34
C SER A 483 -13.06 11.93 -15.81
N PRO A 484 -14.15 12.49 -15.23
CA PRO A 484 -14.43 12.39 -13.82
C PRO A 484 -14.98 11.02 -13.41
N TRP A 485 -15.40 10.18 -14.39
CA TRP A 485 -16.16 8.98 -14.15
C TRP A 485 -15.28 7.75 -13.91
N GLY A 486 -15.55 7.04 -12.81
CA GLY A 486 -14.86 5.77 -12.51
C GLY A 486 -15.08 4.69 -13.56
N ALA A 487 -16.23 4.72 -14.27
CA ALA A 487 -16.52 3.81 -15.37
C ALA A 487 -15.58 3.99 -16.58
N GLU A 488 -15.07 5.21 -16.80
CA GLU A 488 -14.24 5.55 -17.95
C GLU A 488 -12.74 5.59 -17.61
N THR A 489 -12.39 5.63 -16.32
CA THR A 489 -11.01 5.76 -15.85
C THR A 489 -10.56 4.58 -14.99
N ALA A 490 -11.19 4.33 -13.85
CA ALA A 490 -10.79 3.26 -12.94
C ALA A 490 -11.20 1.85 -13.41
N ALA A 491 -12.34 1.72 -14.14
CA ALA A 491 -12.83 0.44 -14.63
C ALA A 491 -11.89 -0.21 -15.69
N PRO A 492 -11.39 0.50 -16.72
CA PRO A 492 -10.40 -0.07 -17.63
C PRO A 492 -9.07 -0.43 -16.94
N VAL A 493 -8.60 0.36 -15.96
CA VAL A 493 -7.40 0.05 -15.16
C VAL A 493 -7.61 -1.24 -14.35
N PHE A 494 -8.80 -1.41 -13.76
CA PHE A 494 -9.16 -2.67 -13.09
C PHE A 494 -9.11 -3.85 -14.07
N SER A 495 -9.72 -3.72 -15.26
CA SER A 495 -9.73 -4.80 -16.29
C SER A 495 -8.31 -5.19 -16.68
N GLU A 496 -7.43 -4.23 -16.95
CA GLU A 496 -6.04 -4.48 -17.29
C GLU A 496 -5.31 -5.21 -16.15
N MET A 497 -5.45 -4.73 -14.90
CA MET A 497 -4.83 -5.35 -13.74
C MET A 497 -5.38 -6.75 -13.48
N ALA A 498 -6.69 -6.97 -13.63
CA ALA A 498 -7.31 -8.28 -13.45
C ALA A 498 -6.83 -9.28 -14.51
N GLN A 499 -6.67 -8.87 -15.78
CA GLN A 499 -6.08 -9.72 -16.82
C GLN A 499 -4.63 -10.13 -16.50
N LYS A 500 -3.83 -9.23 -15.93
CA LYS A 500 -2.49 -9.57 -15.44
C LYS A 500 -2.55 -10.53 -14.25
N THR A 501 -3.48 -10.27 -13.33
CA THR A 501 -3.63 -11.07 -12.10
C THR A 501 -4.00 -12.51 -12.41
N VAL A 502 -4.96 -12.77 -13.30
CA VAL A 502 -5.35 -14.15 -13.66
C VAL A 502 -4.22 -14.93 -14.31
N ILE A 503 -3.35 -14.25 -15.08
CA ILE A 503 -2.17 -14.88 -15.68
C ILE A 503 -1.10 -15.18 -14.61
N LEU A 504 -0.77 -14.21 -13.77
CA LEU A 504 0.31 -14.34 -12.79
C LEU A 504 -0.04 -15.26 -11.61
N LEU A 505 -1.32 -15.49 -11.36
CA LEU A 505 -1.83 -16.43 -10.36
C LEU A 505 -2.24 -17.77 -10.97
N ASP A 506 -2.03 -17.99 -12.28
CA ASP A 506 -2.42 -19.22 -13.00
C ASP A 506 -3.89 -19.59 -12.81
N ILE A 507 -4.81 -18.59 -12.78
CA ILE A 507 -6.24 -18.82 -12.63
C ILE A 507 -6.82 -19.24 -13.99
N PRO A 508 -7.36 -20.47 -14.13
CA PRO A 508 -7.94 -20.90 -15.40
C PRO A 508 -9.23 -20.14 -15.72
N PRO A 509 -9.53 -19.87 -17.01
CA PRO A 509 -10.81 -19.30 -17.43
C PRO A 509 -12.02 -20.13 -16.98
N ASP A 510 -13.18 -19.47 -16.85
CA ASP A 510 -14.41 -20.06 -16.30
C ASP A 510 -14.81 -21.36 -17.00
N PHE A 511 -14.72 -21.41 -18.34
CA PHE A 511 -15.09 -22.61 -19.10
C PHE A 511 -14.19 -23.81 -18.78
N ILE A 512 -12.90 -23.60 -18.46
CA ILE A 512 -11.97 -24.64 -18.03
C ILE A 512 -12.31 -25.12 -16.62
N ARG A 513 -12.57 -24.18 -15.69
CA ARG A 513 -12.92 -24.51 -14.29
C ARG A 513 -14.23 -25.29 -14.21
N GLN A 514 -15.23 -24.91 -15.00
CA GLN A 514 -16.50 -25.64 -15.10
C GLN A 514 -16.31 -27.06 -15.66
N GLN A 515 -15.42 -27.25 -16.63
CA GLN A 515 -15.07 -28.59 -17.11
C GLN A 515 -14.40 -29.45 -16.04
N ILE A 516 -13.49 -28.86 -15.25
CA ILE A 516 -12.82 -29.57 -14.15
C ILE A 516 -13.83 -29.94 -13.06
N ALA A 517 -14.71 -29.04 -12.67
CA ALA A 517 -15.73 -29.26 -11.64
C ALA A 517 -16.81 -30.30 -12.05
N SER A 518 -16.99 -30.56 -13.36
CA SER A 518 -17.94 -31.55 -13.87
C SER A 518 -17.37 -32.96 -13.98
N GLN A 519 -16.09 -33.17 -13.76
CA GLN A 519 -15.39 -34.48 -13.71
C GLN A 519 -15.32 -35.03 -12.31
#